data_c5da1d759272d712816705376c34aeb3
#
_entry.id   c5da1d759272d712816705376c34aeb3
#
_cell.length_a   1.000
_cell.length_b   1.000
_cell.length_c   1.000
_cell.angle_alpha   90.00
_cell.angle_beta   90.00
_cell.angle_gamma   90.00
#
_symmetry.space_group_name_H-M   'P 1'
#
loop_
_entity.id
_entity.type
_entity.pdbx_description
1 polymer ?
#
loop_
_entity_poly.entity_id
_entity_poly.type
_entity_poly.pdbx_seq_one_letter_code
_entity_poly.pdbx_strand_id
1 'polypeptide(L)'
;MPTDSDRMAGEPSGGPFLVAVVVRGWRRLLDPVRRWSPEWRDAALYGISGCFAFFTAILSGLSLYRQWGLMAFGPYLAGGAFMAAVARRRGSRQGESPATSRRYRMARITACAVVFAGATIVPLAMEVVWRAEGPVAAHVQPEVLVVERAGAAAATGHNPYRLIDKNGHILIHQDAVPVYELYYPYLPGMVLFGLSSDSKVETQLTDARIQFLVFTILVGGFALSRLKGPRDTRARALQVLAVLPTAALPLATGGDDMPVIALMLLGLVALQRRRPVLAGLALGAASSLKFTAWPLAFLALWAAQDLYRRRALGRYVLGFAVIAGPVVAPFALRNPSAFVDNVIRFPLGLAGVASPAASPLPGHLLISAVPGMHKPYVIAAAVIGAVLLAWRLKTHPPRTAADVSELTGWVMLIALLLAPATRVGYLLYPANLFVWAYVLRRSAAPVDLAPPAPGPHPVPVLGRLFGQEPGSGTSNRRSVNGVTPADVVGDTTTPASQ
;
A
#
# COMPACT_ATOMS: atom_id res chain seq x y z
N MET A 1 27.97 -46.81 -8.23
CA MET A 1 28.41 -45.87 -7.19
C MET A 1 28.47 -44.47 -7.78
N PRO A 2 27.52 -43.56 -7.52
CA PRO A 2 27.64 -42.20 -7.91
C PRO A 2 28.35 -41.40 -6.81
N THR A 3 29.23 -40.54 -7.23
CA THR A 3 30.16 -39.77 -6.41
C THR A 3 29.52 -38.63 -5.66
N ASP A 4 29.99 -38.41 -4.43
CA ASP A 4 29.52 -37.54 -3.35
C ASP A 4 29.73 -36.01 -3.58
N SER A 5 29.75 -35.53 -4.83
CA SER A 5 30.03 -34.13 -5.17
C SER A 5 28.81 -33.20 -5.33
N ASP A 6 27.58 -33.69 -5.23
CA ASP A 6 26.38 -32.88 -5.46
C ASP A 6 25.65 -32.41 -4.17
N ARG A 7 26.28 -32.50 -3.01
CA ARG A 7 25.67 -32.09 -1.71
C ARG A 7 26.06 -30.71 -1.17
N MET A 8 26.78 -29.93 -1.92
CA MET A 8 27.19 -28.56 -1.49
C MET A 8 26.55 -27.45 -2.34
N ALA A 9 25.25 -27.51 -2.59
CA ALA A 9 24.52 -26.35 -3.04
C ALA A 9 24.12 -25.55 -1.79
N GLY A 10 24.78 -24.39 -1.59
CA GLY A 10 24.78 -23.57 -0.41
C GLY A 10 23.40 -23.20 0.13
N GLU A 11 23.19 -23.47 1.40
CA GLU A 11 22.11 -22.86 2.19
C GLU A 11 22.28 -21.33 2.18
N PRO A 12 21.20 -20.55 1.99
CA PRO A 12 21.26 -19.10 2.14
C PRO A 12 21.44 -18.75 3.62
N SER A 13 22.61 -18.19 3.92
CA SER A 13 23.05 -17.74 5.23
C SER A 13 22.09 -16.75 5.90
N GLY A 14 21.60 -17.11 7.10
CA GLY A 14 21.49 -16.19 8.22
C GLY A 14 20.51 -15.02 8.14
N GLY A 15 19.20 -15.27 7.88
CA GLY A 15 18.14 -14.39 8.41
C GLY A 15 17.78 -14.85 9.84
N PRO A 16 17.26 -13.98 10.73
CA PRO A 16 16.94 -14.37 12.09
C PRO A 16 16.02 -15.60 12.07
N PHE A 17 16.46 -16.64 12.77
CA PHE A 17 15.85 -17.99 12.82
C PHE A 17 14.32 -17.94 13.00
N LEU A 18 13.81 -17.02 13.82
CA LEU A 18 12.37 -16.80 14.05
C LEU A 18 11.62 -16.38 12.79
N VAL A 19 12.15 -15.46 12.00
CA VAL A 19 11.51 -15.00 10.75
C VAL A 19 11.48 -16.14 9.73
N ALA A 20 12.57 -16.92 9.65
CA ALA A 20 12.63 -18.08 8.76
C ALA A 20 11.68 -19.21 9.19
N VAL A 21 11.47 -19.40 10.48
CA VAL A 21 10.51 -20.38 11.04
C VAL A 21 9.08 -19.93 10.78
N VAL A 22 8.75 -18.67 11.06
CA VAL A 22 7.42 -18.10 10.81
C VAL A 22 7.09 -18.14 9.32
N VAL A 23 8.00 -17.70 8.45
CA VAL A 23 7.80 -17.73 6.99
C VAL A 23 7.68 -19.16 6.46
N ARG A 24 8.45 -20.13 6.99
CA ARG A 24 8.30 -21.54 6.63
C ARG A 24 6.97 -22.12 7.13
N GLY A 25 6.54 -21.78 8.34
CA GLY A 25 5.23 -22.17 8.88
C GLY A 25 4.09 -21.66 8.01
N TRP A 26 4.08 -20.37 7.67
CA TRP A 26 3.09 -19.77 6.77
C TRP A 26 3.13 -20.37 5.36
N ARG A 27 4.31 -20.68 4.81
CA ARG A 27 4.39 -21.35 3.51
C ARG A 27 3.74 -22.73 3.57
N ARG A 28 3.98 -23.54 4.60
CA ARG A 28 3.33 -24.85 4.76
C ARG A 28 1.82 -24.77 4.89
N LEU A 29 1.30 -23.77 5.62
CA LEU A 29 -0.15 -23.55 5.77
C LEU A 29 -0.80 -23.08 4.46
N LEU A 30 -0.08 -22.31 3.62
CA LEU A 30 -0.61 -21.77 2.37
C LEU A 30 -0.39 -22.71 1.16
N ASP A 31 0.46 -23.73 1.26
CA ASP A 31 0.75 -24.65 0.16
C ASP A 31 -0.50 -25.42 -0.35
N PRO A 32 -1.43 -25.89 0.51
CA PRO A 32 -2.70 -26.46 0.02
C PRO A 32 -3.52 -25.47 -0.80
N VAL A 33 -3.63 -24.21 -0.31
CA VAL A 33 -4.39 -23.15 -1.00
C VAL A 33 -3.76 -22.75 -2.34
N ARG A 34 -2.43 -22.88 -2.46
CA ARG A 34 -1.72 -22.64 -3.73
C ARG A 34 -2.06 -23.63 -4.84
N ARG A 35 -2.53 -24.83 -4.48
CA ARG A 35 -2.97 -25.87 -5.43
C ARG A 35 -4.42 -25.67 -5.88
N TRP A 36 -5.20 -24.82 -5.20
CA TRP A 36 -6.59 -24.55 -5.57
C TRP A 36 -6.68 -23.82 -6.91
N SER A 37 -7.73 -24.09 -7.64
CA SER A 37 -8.04 -23.31 -8.84
C SER A 37 -8.32 -21.83 -8.48
N PRO A 38 -8.18 -20.89 -9.42
CA PRO A 38 -8.50 -19.49 -9.18
C PRO A 38 -9.93 -19.29 -8.64
N GLU A 39 -10.88 -20.09 -9.10
CA GLU A 39 -12.29 -20.02 -8.70
C GLU A 39 -12.49 -20.47 -7.25
N TRP A 40 -11.81 -21.55 -6.81
CA TRP A 40 -11.85 -21.98 -5.41
C TRP A 40 -11.21 -20.94 -4.47
N ARG A 41 -10.15 -20.27 -4.93
CA ARG A 41 -9.56 -19.16 -4.16
C ARG A 41 -10.52 -17.97 -4.04
N ASP A 42 -11.26 -17.63 -5.12
CA ASP A 42 -12.28 -16.58 -5.08
C ASP A 42 -13.43 -16.96 -4.15
N ALA A 43 -13.91 -18.22 -4.21
CA ALA A 43 -14.93 -18.72 -3.33
C ALA A 43 -14.53 -18.63 -1.85
N ALA A 44 -13.30 -19.02 -1.53
CA ALA A 44 -12.77 -18.94 -0.17
C ALA A 44 -12.63 -17.49 0.31
N LEU A 45 -12.09 -16.59 -0.54
CA LEU A 45 -11.94 -15.18 -0.20
C LEU A 45 -13.28 -14.52 0.09
N TYR A 46 -14.30 -14.75 -0.76
CA TYR A 46 -15.63 -14.20 -0.53
C TYR A 46 -16.32 -14.88 0.66
N GLY A 47 -16.12 -16.18 0.89
CA GLY A 47 -16.63 -16.87 2.08
C GLY A 47 -16.07 -16.31 3.38
N ILE A 48 -14.74 -16.14 3.45
CA ILE A 48 -14.05 -15.52 4.60
C ILE A 48 -14.52 -14.06 4.77
N SER A 49 -14.70 -13.32 3.66
CA SER A 49 -15.23 -11.96 3.69
C SER A 49 -16.66 -11.90 4.21
N GLY A 50 -17.48 -12.88 3.85
CA GLY A 50 -18.85 -13.03 4.39
C GLY A 50 -18.82 -13.30 5.90
N CYS A 51 -17.98 -14.21 6.37
CA CYS A 51 -17.79 -14.42 7.81
C CYS A 51 -17.36 -13.13 8.51
N PHE A 52 -16.40 -12.40 7.96
CA PHE A 52 -15.97 -11.11 8.51
C PHE A 52 -17.13 -10.11 8.59
N ALA A 53 -17.91 -9.96 7.51
CA ALA A 53 -19.06 -9.08 7.47
C ALA A 53 -20.12 -9.47 8.52
N PHE A 54 -20.40 -10.79 8.65
CA PHE A 54 -21.30 -11.31 9.67
C PHE A 54 -20.85 -10.97 11.09
N PHE A 55 -19.60 -11.26 11.43
CA PHE A 55 -19.06 -10.93 12.75
C PHE A 55 -19.01 -9.42 12.99
N THR A 56 -18.74 -8.62 11.98
CA THR A 56 -18.81 -7.15 12.07
C THR A 56 -20.23 -6.70 12.37
N ALA A 57 -21.26 -7.31 11.76
CA ALA A 57 -22.66 -7.00 11.99
C ALA A 57 -23.12 -7.28 13.42
N ILE A 58 -22.61 -8.32 14.07
CA ILE A 58 -23.07 -8.74 15.41
C ILE A 58 -22.15 -8.27 16.54
N LEU A 59 -20.85 -8.09 16.31
CA LEU A 59 -19.88 -7.80 17.37
C LEU A 59 -19.39 -6.36 17.40
N SER A 60 -19.59 -5.57 16.32
CA SER A 60 -19.09 -4.20 16.29
C SER A 60 -19.85 -3.31 17.27
N GLY A 61 -19.12 -2.52 18.07
CA GLY A 61 -19.70 -1.45 18.90
C GLY A 61 -20.19 -0.24 18.10
N LEU A 62 -19.75 -0.09 16.82
CA LEU A 62 -20.10 1.04 15.96
C LEU A 62 -21.30 0.68 15.08
N SER A 63 -22.37 1.49 15.14
CA SER A 63 -23.59 1.28 14.34
C SER A 63 -23.29 1.23 12.84
N LEU A 64 -22.47 2.17 12.35
CA LEU A 64 -22.02 2.28 10.98
C LEU A 64 -21.37 0.97 10.47
N TYR A 65 -20.53 0.32 11.27
CA TYR A 65 -19.90 -0.95 10.90
C TYR A 65 -20.88 -2.12 10.93
N ARG A 66 -21.83 -2.12 11.87
CA ARG A 66 -22.90 -3.13 11.90
C ARG A 66 -23.78 -3.05 10.66
N GLN A 67 -24.17 -1.83 10.27
CA GLN A 67 -24.99 -1.58 9.08
C GLN A 67 -24.26 -2.08 7.82
N TRP A 68 -22.97 -1.71 7.67
CA TRP A 68 -22.16 -2.24 6.60
C TRP A 68 -22.10 -3.77 6.60
N GLY A 69 -21.87 -4.38 7.76
CA GLY A 69 -21.79 -5.83 7.90
C GLY A 69 -23.05 -6.53 7.45
N LEU A 70 -24.25 -6.03 7.84
CA LEU A 70 -25.55 -6.56 7.44
C LEU A 70 -25.77 -6.48 5.92
N MET A 71 -25.40 -5.36 5.30
CA MET A 71 -25.54 -5.17 3.85
C MET A 71 -24.52 -5.99 3.05
N ALA A 72 -23.29 -6.08 3.49
CA ALA A 72 -22.20 -6.74 2.78
C ALA A 72 -22.21 -8.28 2.90
N PHE A 73 -22.77 -8.82 3.97
CA PHE A 73 -22.81 -10.27 4.25
C PHE A 73 -23.43 -11.06 3.10
N GLY A 74 -24.64 -10.69 2.67
CA GLY A 74 -25.36 -11.38 1.59
C GLY A 74 -24.58 -11.43 0.27
N PRO A 75 -24.12 -10.29 -0.27
CA PRO A 75 -23.30 -10.24 -1.47
C PRO A 75 -22.02 -11.10 -1.40
N TYR A 76 -21.31 -11.11 -0.28
CA TYR A 76 -20.14 -11.97 -0.10
C TYR A 76 -20.48 -13.44 -0.11
N LEU A 77 -21.54 -13.87 0.59
CA LEU A 77 -21.98 -15.27 0.58
C LEU A 77 -22.45 -15.71 -0.81
N ALA A 78 -23.24 -14.88 -1.48
CA ALA A 78 -23.71 -15.14 -2.83
C ALA A 78 -22.55 -15.28 -3.82
N GLY A 79 -21.57 -14.36 -3.75
CA GLY A 79 -20.34 -14.41 -4.55
C GLY A 79 -19.52 -15.67 -4.26
N GLY A 80 -19.36 -16.03 -2.98
CA GLY A 80 -18.67 -17.25 -2.55
C GLY A 80 -19.33 -18.52 -3.05
N ALA A 81 -20.65 -18.65 -2.86
CA ALA A 81 -21.45 -19.79 -3.32
C ALA A 81 -21.42 -19.91 -4.86
N PHE A 82 -21.59 -18.80 -5.57
CA PHE A 82 -21.50 -18.77 -7.02
C PHE A 82 -20.12 -19.23 -7.51
N MET A 83 -19.03 -18.71 -6.95
CA MET A 83 -17.68 -19.11 -7.33
C MET A 83 -17.36 -20.58 -6.98
N ALA A 84 -17.88 -21.10 -5.86
CA ALA A 84 -17.77 -22.51 -5.51
C ALA A 84 -18.51 -23.40 -6.53
N ALA A 85 -19.72 -23.00 -6.98
CA ALA A 85 -20.46 -23.72 -8.02
C ALA A 85 -19.70 -23.70 -9.35
N VAL A 86 -19.13 -22.59 -9.73
CA VAL A 86 -18.28 -22.44 -10.94
C VAL A 86 -17.04 -23.35 -10.84
N ALA A 87 -16.37 -23.39 -9.68
CA ALA A 87 -15.20 -24.23 -9.45
C ALA A 87 -15.51 -25.72 -9.54
N ARG A 88 -16.63 -26.16 -8.96
CA ARG A 88 -17.09 -27.55 -9.06
C ARG A 88 -17.35 -27.96 -10.52
N ARG A 89 -18.06 -27.13 -11.31
CA ARG A 89 -18.32 -27.39 -12.73
C ARG A 89 -17.03 -27.43 -13.57
N ARG A 90 -16.00 -26.68 -13.20
CA ARG A 90 -14.69 -26.71 -13.88
C ARG A 90 -13.94 -28.01 -13.59
N GLY A 91 -13.92 -28.45 -12.33
CA GLY A 91 -13.20 -29.66 -11.90
C GLY A 91 -13.75 -30.96 -12.51
N SER A 92 -15.03 -30.98 -12.94
CA SER A 92 -15.64 -32.13 -13.58
C SER A 92 -15.40 -32.23 -15.11
N ARG A 93 -14.73 -31.26 -15.72
CA ARG A 93 -14.46 -31.23 -17.17
C ARG A 93 -12.96 -31.33 -17.45
N GLN A 94 -12.54 -32.44 -18.03
CA GLN A 94 -11.18 -32.62 -18.57
C GLN A 94 -11.14 -32.04 -20.00
N GLY A 95 -10.17 -31.15 -20.24
CA GLY A 95 -9.94 -30.50 -21.54
C GLY A 95 -10.62 -29.13 -21.65
N GLU A 96 -9.86 -28.04 -21.46
CA GLU A 96 -10.39 -26.68 -21.59
C GLU A 96 -10.26 -26.16 -23.01
N SER A 97 -11.39 -25.87 -23.66
CA SER A 97 -11.40 -25.06 -24.87
C SER A 97 -11.17 -23.54 -24.52
N PRO A 98 -10.71 -22.72 -25.49
CA PRO A 98 -10.59 -21.26 -25.29
C PRO A 98 -11.92 -20.60 -24.90
N ALA A 99 -13.04 -21.11 -25.41
CA ALA A 99 -14.40 -20.63 -25.08
C ALA A 99 -14.76 -20.92 -23.62
N THR A 100 -14.43 -22.11 -23.13
CA THR A 100 -14.66 -22.52 -21.73
C THR A 100 -13.85 -21.66 -20.77
N SER A 101 -12.57 -21.42 -21.07
CA SER A 101 -11.70 -20.51 -20.30
C SER A 101 -12.25 -19.07 -20.26
N ARG A 102 -12.86 -18.58 -21.36
CA ARG A 102 -13.52 -17.26 -21.41
C ARG A 102 -14.75 -17.20 -20.48
N ARG A 103 -15.57 -18.26 -20.45
CA ARG A 103 -16.75 -18.33 -19.56
C ARG A 103 -16.37 -18.25 -18.08
N TYR A 104 -15.37 -19.01 -17.65
CA TYR A 104 -14.89 -18.97 -16.25
C TYR A 104 -14.34 -17.59 -15.88
N ARG A 105 -13.61 -16.95 -16.79
CA ARG A 105 -13.13 -15.59 -16.57
C ARG A 105 -14.28 -14.59 -16.43
N MET A 106 -15.29 -14.67 -17.29
CA MET A 106 -16.46 -13.80 -17.19
C MET A 106 -17.21 -14.01 -15.88
N ALA A 107 -17.40 -15.28 -15.45
CA ALA A 107 -18.02 -15.58 -14.15
C ALA A 107 -17.26 -14.91 -12.98
N ARG A 108 -15.93 -14.94 -12.99
CA ARG A 108 -15.10 -14.27 -11.96
C ARG A 108 -15.26 -12.75 -11.99
N ILE A 109 -15.28 -12.15 -13.19
CA ILE A 109 -15.50 -10.69 -13.33
C ILE A 109 -16.89 -10.34 -12.83
N THR A 110 -17.92 -11.10 -13.20
CA THR A 110 -19.30 -10.86 -12.74
C THR A 110 -19.41 -11.00 -11.22
N ALA A 111 -18.85 -12.05 -10.62
CA ALA A 111 -18.83 -12.20 -9.17
C ALA A 111 -18.14 -11.02 -8.48
N CYS A 112 -16.99 -10.62 -9.00
CA CYS A 112 -16.26 -9.47 -8.48
C CYS A 112 -17.07 -8.16 -8.55
N ALA A 113 -17.74 -7.91 -9.69
CA ALA A 113 -18.58 -6.73 -9.89
C ALA A 113 -19.82 -6.73 -8.98
N VAL A 114 -20.49 -7.87 -8.84
CA VAL A 114 -21.68 -8.02 -7.97
C VAL A 114 -21.29 -7.83 -6.50
N VAL A 115 -20.18 -8.46 -6.07
CA VAL A 115 -19.70 -8.29 -4.69
C VAL A 115 -19.25 -6.85 -4.44
N PHE A 116 -18.54 -6.21 -5.38
CA PHE A 116 -18.17 -4.81 -5.27
C PHE A 116 -19.40 -3.90 -5.16
N ALA A 117 -20.40 -4.09 -6.01
CA ALA A 117 -21.64 -3.32 -5.94
C ALA A 117 -22.35 -3.52 -4.59
N GLY A 118 -22.51 -4.77 -4.14
CA GLY A 118 -23.25 -5.08 -2.92
C GLY A 118 -22.49 -4.83 -1.60
N ALA A 119 -21.17 -4.91 -1.59
CA ALA A 119 -20.38 -4.74 -0.37
C ALA A 119 -19.73 -3.34 -0.26
N THR A 120 -19.67 -2.57 -1.36
CA THR A 120 -19.04 -1.25 -1.35
C THR A 120 -20.01 -0.15 -1.80
N ILE A 121 -20.60 -0.27 -3.03
CA ILE A 121 -21.41 0.81 -3.60
C ILE A 121 -22.74 0.95 -2.86
N VAL A 122 -23.48 -0.14 -2.66
CA VAL A 122 -24.79 -0.09 -1.99
C VAL A 122 -24.65 0.39 -0.55
N PRO A 123 -23.73 -0.14 0.28
CA PRO A 123 -23.54 0.39 1.63
C PRO A 123 -23.16 1.87 1.64
N LEU A 124 -22.24 2.31 0.80
CA LEU A 124 -21.87 3.73 0.70
C LEU A 124 -23.08 4.60 0.35
N ALA A 125 -23.84 4.22 -0.69
CA ALA A 125 -25.02 4.97 -1.11
C ALA A 125 -26.07 5.07 -0.01
N MET A 126 -26.33 3.98 0.70
CA MET A 126 -27.28 3.98 1.83
C MET A 126 -26.80 4.85 2.98
N GLU A 127 -25.52 4.75 3.36
CA GLU A 127 -24.95 5.57 4.43
C GLU A 127 -24.93 7.07 4.08
N VAL A 128 -24.74 7.43 2.81
CA VAL A 128 -24.84 8.82 2.33
C VAL A 128 -26.28 9.33 2.44
N VAL A 129 -27.28 8.51 2.07
CA VAL A 129 -28.70 8.87 2.17
C VAL A 129 -29.09 9.00 3.64
N TRP A 130 -28.79 8.02 4.47
CA TRP A 130 -29.12 8.04 5.92
C TRP A 130 -28.43 9.17 6.66
N ARG A 131 -27.20 9.54 6.27
CA ARG A 131 -26.52 10.72 6.81
C ARG A 131 -27.31 12.01 6.59
N ALA A 132 -27.99 12.14 5.46
CA ALA A 132 -28.84 13.31 5.17
C ALA A 132 -30.15 13.33 5.97
N GLU A 133 -30.66 12.15 6.36
CA GLU A 133 -31.96 11.99 7.06
C GLU A 133 -31.83 11.93 8.57
N GLY A 134 -30.67 11.51 9.10
CA GLY A 134 -30.49 11.14 10.51
C GLY A 134 -29.32 11.87 11.20
N PRO A 135 -28.95 11.41 12.39
CA PRO A 135 -27.80 11.97 13.09
C PRO A 135 -26.51 11.64 12.32
N VAL A 136 -25.83 12.67 11.85
CA VAL A 136 -24.62 12.58 10.99
C VAL A 136 -23.58 11.61 11.57
N ALA A 137 -23.31 11.67 12.88
CA ALA A 137 -22.31 10.83 13.54
C ALA A 137 -22.63 9.32 13.52
N ALA A 138 -23.87 8.92 13.25
CA ALA A 138 -24.25 7.51 13.15
C ALA A 138 -23.94 6.90 11.79
N HIS A 139 -23.74 7.73 10.76
CA HIS A 139 -23.67 7.32 9.35
C HIS A 139 -22.38 7.72 8.62
N VAL A 140 -21.40 8.27 9.36
CA VAL A 140 -20.10 8.66 8.81
C VAL A 140 -19.01 8.56 9.88
N GLN A 141 -17.81 8.15 9.48
CA GLN A 141 -16.65 8.19 10.37
C GLN A 141 -16.21 9.64 10.63
N PRO A 142 -15.72 9.95 11.86
CA PRO A 142 -15.23 11.28 12.21
C PRO A 142 -14.15 11.81 11.25
N GLU A 143 -13.33 10.93 10.68
CA GLU A 143 -12.28 11.27 9.73
C GLU A 143 -12.81 11.99 8.48
N VAL A 144 -13.98 11.58 8.00
CA VAL A 144 -14.64 12.22 6.85
C VAL A 144 -15.01 13.65 7.18
N LEU A 145 -15.64 13.85 8.36
CA LEU A 145 -16.04 15.19 8.84
C LEU A 145 -14.83 16.12 9.02
N VAL A 146 -13.71 15.55 9.51
CA VAL A 146 -12.45 16.29 9.66
C VAL A 146 -11.93 16.75 8.29
N VAL A 147 -11.96 15.88 7.27
CA VAL A 147 -11.53 16.23 5.90
C VAL A 147 -12.47 17.26 5.28
N GLU A 148 -13.77 17.11 5.42
CA GLU A 148 -14.77 18.04 4.89
C GLU A 148 -14.62 19.43 5.51
N ARG A 149 -14.53 19.52 6.84
CA ARG A 149 -14.29 20.79 7.55
C ARG A 149 -12.98 21.47 7.12
N ALA A 150 -11.92 20.67 6.97
CA ALA A 150 -10.62 21.18 6.51
C ALA A 150 -10.67 21.67 5.06
N GLY A 151 -11.41 20.97 4.18
CA GLY A 151 -11.64 21.37 2.81
C GLY A 151 -12.45 22.66 2.70
N ALA A 152 -13.54 22.78 3.45
CA ALA A 152 -14.34 24.00 3.53
C ALA A 152 -13.51 25.21 4.03
N ALA A 153 -12.69 25.00 5.07
CA ALA A 153 -11.75 26.02 5.53
C ALA A 153 -10.75 26.44 4.44
N ALA A 154 -10.19 25.47 3.73
CA ALA A 154 -9.26 25.74 2.63
C ALA A 154 -9.93 26.46 1.45
N ALA A 155 -11.18 26.12 1.10
CA ALA A 155 -11.95 26.79 0.05
C ALA A 155 -12.18 28.29 0.34
N THR A 156 -12.26 28.65 1.63
CA THR A 156 -12.38 30.05 2.08
C THR A 156 -11.02 30.71 2.38
N GLY A 157 -9.91 30.09 1.98
CA GLY A 157 -8.55 30.61 2.17
C GLY A 157 -8.01 30.47 3.61
N HIS A 158 -8.68 29.72 4.47
CA HIS A 158 -8.24 29.48 5.84
C HIS A 158 -7.29 28.27 5.91
N ASN A 159 -6.37 28.33 6.88
CA ASN A 159 -5.45 27.21 7.13
C ASN A 159 -6.20 26.07 7.86
N PRO A 160 -6.20 24.82 7.36
CA PRO A 160 -6.86 23.70 8.01
C PRO A 160 -6.28 23.37 9.41
N TYR A 161 -5.03 23.80 9.69
CA TYR A 161 -4.38 23.63 11.00
C TYR A 161 -4.67 24.77 11.98
N ARG A 162 -5.59 25.69 11.68
CA ARG A 162 -5.90 26.86 12.51
C ARG A 162 -6.71 26.56 13.77
N LEU A 163 -7.27 25.37 13.89
CA LEU A 163 -8.16 25.03 15.00
C LEU A 163 -7.44 24.94 16.35
N ILE A 164 -6.09 24.93 16.34
CA ILE A 164 -5.26 24.84 17.53
C ILE A 164 -4.18 25.92 17.45
N ASP A 165 -3.99 26.70 18.52
CA ASP A 165 -2.95 27.71 18.60
C ASP A 165 -1.57 27.09 18.81
N LYS A 166 -0.53 27.94 18.78
CA LYS A 166 0.87 27.53 19.01
C LYS A 166 1.13 26.95 20.42
N ASN A 167 0.23 27.16 21.36
CA ASN A 167 0.31 26.67 22.75
C ASN A 167 -0.58 25.43 22.97
N GLY A 168 -1.23 24.92 21.93
CA GLY A 168 -2.15 23.79 22.00
C GLY A 168 -3.55 24.14 22.50
N HIS A 169 -3.92 25.42 22.56
CA HIS A 169 -5.27 25.84 22.92
C HIS A 169 -6.19 25.80 21.70
N ILE A 170 -7.41 25.36 21.92
CA ILE A 170 -8.44 25.29 20.87
C ILE A 170 -8.90 26.71 20.56
N LEU A 171 -8.69 27.15 19.31
CA LEU A 171 -9.06 28.50 18.85
C LEU A 171 -10.55 28.65 18.54
N ILE A 172 -11.25 27.55 18.29
CA ILE A 172 -12.68 27.52 17.97
C ILE A 172 -13.32 26.50 18.90
N HIS A 173 -14.03 26.97 19.92
CA HIS A 173 -14.93 26.14 20.70
C HIS A 173 -16.19 25.87 19.88
N GLN A 174 -16.32 24.65 19.40
CA GLN A 174 -17.57 24.11 18.90
C GLN A 174 -18.10 23.14 19.96
N ASP A 175 -19.02 23.58 20.74
CA ASP A 175 -19.56 22.85 21.92
C ASP A 175 -20.14 21.46 21.57
N ALA A 176 -20.39 21.18 20.29
CA ALA A 176 -20.93 19.92 19.78
C ALA A 176 -19.92 18.96 19.20
N VAL A 177 -18.61 19.33 19.08
CA VAL A 177 -17.60 18.52 18.39
C VAL A 177 -16.57 17.99 19.40
N PRO A 178 -16.32 16.67 19.45
CA PRO A 178 -15.28 16.11 20.30
C PRO A 178 -13.91 16.73 20.02
N VAL A 179 -13.12 17.02 21.07
CA VAL A 179 -11.83 17.72 20.97
C VAL A 179 -10.86 17.05 19.98
N TYR A 180 -10.84 15.72 19.89
CA TYR A 180 -9.99 15.00 18.97
C TYR A 180 -10.34 15.22 17.48
N GLU A 181 -11.58 15.61 17.17
CA GLU A 181 -12.01 15.95 15.80
C GLU A 181 -11.61 17.36 15.37
N LEU A 182 -11.12 18.18 16.29
CA LEU A 182 -10.56 19.50 15.98
C LEU A 182 -9.12 19.39 15.43
N TYR A 183 -8.46 18.25 15.61
CA TYR A 183 -7.18 17.97 14.99
C TYR A 183 -7.34 17.51 13.55
N TYR A 184 -6.52 18.05 12.67
CA TYR A 184 -6.42 17.63 11.27
C TYR A 184 -5.12 16.81 11.05
N PRO A 185 -5.13 15.48 11.29
CA PRO A 185 -3.93 14.65 11.32
C PRO A 185 -3.42 14.26 9.93
N TYR A 186 -3.86 14.95 8.91
CA TYR A 186 -3.51 14.69 7.52
C TYR A 186 -2.56 15.75 6.99
N LEU A 187 -1.89 15.43 5.87
CA LEU A 187 -1.10 16.40 5.12
C LEU A 187 -2.02 17.27 4.24
N PRO A 188 -1.54 18.46 3.84
CA PRO A 188 -2.43 19.47 3.24
C PRO A 188 -3.18 19.02 1.98
N GLY A 189 -2.61 18.08 1.22
CA GLY A 189 -3.25 17.55 0.02
C GLY A 189 -4.60 16.86 0.26
N MET A 190 -4.86 16.37 1.48
CA MET A 190 -6.12 15.71 1.81
C MET A 190 -7.32 16.67 1.77
N VAL A 191 -7.13 17.98 1.94
CA VAL A 191 -8.19 18.99 1.83
C VAL A 191 -8.91 18.96 0.49
N LEU A 192 -8.26 18.47 -0.57
CA LEU A 192 -8.84 18.35 -1.91
C LEU A 192 -10.18 17.61 -1.93
N PHE A 193 -10.31 16.60 -1.06
CA PHE A 193 -11.51 15.78 -0.96
C PHE A 193 -12.64 16.43 -0.15
N GLY A 194 -12.39 17.55 0.51
CA GLY A 194 -13.38 18.31 1.26
C GLY A 194 -13.70 19.66 0.65
N LEU A 195 -13.07 20.07 -0.47
CA LEU A 195 -13.28 21.40 -1.08
C LEU A 195 -14.72 21.66 -1.52
N SER A 196 -15.42 20.61 -1.95
CA SER A 196 -16.82 20.72 -2.39
C SER A 196 -17.82 20.84 -1.24
N SER A 197 -17.40 20.59 0.01
CA SER A 197 -18.29 20.62 1.17
C SER A 197 -18.82 22.02 1.50
N ASP A 198 -18.16 23.07 1.00
CA ASP A 198 -18.63 24.48 1.11
C ASP A 198 -19.51 24.90 -0.08
N SER A 199 -19.78 24.01 -1.03
CA SER A 199 -20.60 24.32 -2.21
C SER A 199 -22.09 24.32 -1.83
N LYS A 200 -22.88 25.16 -2.52
CA LYS A 200 -24.35 25.15 -2.42
C LYS A 200 -25.02 23.93 -3.09
N VAL A 201 -24.22 22.97 -3.55
CA VAL A 201 -24.67 21.70 -4.11
C VAL A 201 -25.16 20.79 -2.99
N GLU A 202 -26.18 19.98 -3.28
CA GLU A 202 -26.76 19.06 -2.30
C GLU A 202 -25.70 18.26 -1.56
N THR A 203 -25.78 18.23 -0.25
CA THR A 203 -24.81 17.64 0.69
C THR A 203 -24.47 16.18 0.38
N GLN A 204 -25.38 15.44 -0.26
CA GLN A 204 -25.20 14.05 -0.64
C GLN A 204 -24.11 13.87 -1.72
N LEU A 205 -24.04 14.72 -2.73
CA LEU A 205 -23.04 14.64 -3.80
C LEU A 205 -21.68 15.18 -3.38
N THR A 206 -21.64 16.00 -2.33
CA THR A 206 -20.39 16.57 -1.79
C THR A 206 -19.74 15.71 -0.71
N ASP A 207 -20.34 14.58 -0.31
CA ASP A 207 -19.77 13.65 0.65
C ASP A 207 -18.39 13.16 0.20
N ALA A 208 -17.38 13.39 1.04
CA ALA A 208 -15.99 13.09 0.70
C ALA A 208 -15.74 11.61 0.41
N ARG A 209 -16.56 10.69 0.94
CA ARG A 209 -16.46 9.24 0.67
C ARG A 209 -16.67 8.91 -0.80
N ILE A 210 -17.59 9.62 -1.48
CA ILE A 210 -17.81 9.46 -2.92
C ILE A 210 -16.55 9.85 -3.68
N GLN A 211 -15.91 10.96 -3.30
CA GLN A 211 -14.66 11.42 -3.90
C GLN A 211 -13.52 10.44 -3.64
N PHE A 212 -13.39 9.90 -2.42
CA PHE A 212 -12.41 8.87 -2.07
C PHE A 212 -12.61 7.62 -2.95
N LEU A 213 -13.84 7.13 -3.09
CA LEU A 213 -14.16 5.98 -3.93
C LEU A 213 -13.80 6.23 -5.39
N VAL A 214 -14.32 7.33 -5.98
CA VAL A 214 -14.07 7.65 -7.39
C VAL A 214 -12.58 7.79 -7.68
N PHE A 215 -11.85 8.54 -6.84
CA PHE A 215 -10.41 8.70 -6.97
C PHE A 215 -9.66 7.37 -6.87
N THR A 216 -10.01 6.54 -5.89
CA THR A 216 -9.40 5.22 -5.68
C THR A 216 -9.60 4.31 -6.88
N ILE A 217 -10.81 4.26 -7.43
CA ILE A 217 -11.12 3.43 -8.60
C ILE A 217 -10.42 3.94 -9.86
N LEU A 218 -10.40 5.26 -10.09
CA LEU A 218 -9.73 5.84 -11.25
C LEU A 218 -8.21 5.63 -11.20
N VAL A 219 -7.57 6.00 -10.11
CA VAL A 219 -6.11 5.90 -9.96
C VAL A 219 -5.67 4.43 -9.84
N GLY A 220 -6.36 3.65 -9.02
CA GLY A 220 -6.06 2.23 -8.86
C GLY A 220 -6.35 1.44 -10.14
N GLY A 221 -7.47 1.69 -10.81
CA GLY A 221 -7.80 1.11 -12.11
C GLY A 221 -6.77 1.47 -13.18
N PHE A 222 -6.33 2.73 -13.24
CA PHE A 222 -5.23 3.14 -14.11
C PHE A 222 -3.94 2.39 -13.78
N ALA A 223 -3.55 2.30 -12.53
CA ALA A 223 -2.36 1.55 -12.11
C ALA A 223 -2.43 0.08 -12.53
N LEU A 224 -3.58 -0.59 -12.27
CA LEU A 224 -3.80 -1.99 -12.63
C LEU A 224 -3.82 -2.21 -14.16
N SER A 225 -4.32 -1.26 -14.93
CA SER A 225 -4.27 -1.31 -16.40
C SER A 225 -2.85 -1.31 -16.95
N ARG A 226 -1.92 -0.71 -16.19
CA ARG A 226 -0.50 -0.62 -16.56
C ARG A 226 0.32 -1.83 -16.09
N LEU A 227 -0.21 -2.72 -15.25
CA LEU A 227 0.46 -3.95 -14.88
C LEU A 227 0.52 -4.93 -16.07
N LYS A 228 1.73 -5.45 -16.35
CA LYS A 228 1.94 -6.58 -17.26
C LYS A 228 1.76 -7.89 -16.47
N GLY A 229 1.52 -8.99 -17.14
CA GLY A 229 1.46 -10.31 -16.52
C GLY A 229 0.07 -10.94 -16.50
N PRO A 230 -0.10 -12.06 -15.78
CA PRO A 230 -1.34 -12.83 -15.79
C PRO A 230 -2.55 -12.01 -15.34
N ARG A 231 -3.68 -12.19 -16.03
CA ARG A 231 -4.92 -11.50 -15.69
C ARG A 231 -5.41 -11.81 -14.28
N ASP A 232 -5.18 -13.04 -13.80
CA ASP A 232 -5.53 -13.45 -12.44
C ASP A 232 -4.82 -12.64 -11.37
N THR A 233 -3.57 -12.28 -11.61
CA THR A 233 -2.78 -11.45 -10.69
C THR A 233 -3.37 -10.05 -10.55
N ARG A 234 -3.82 -9.45 -11.69
CA ARG A 234 -4.48 -8.15 -11.68
C ARG A 234 -5.84 -8.20 -10.99
N ALA A 235 -6.59 -9.30 -11.19
CA ALA A 235 -7.87 -9.51 -10.50
C ALA A 235 -7.68 -9.55 -8.98
N ARG A 236 -6.62 -10.20 -8.47
CA ARG A 236 -6.30 -10.20 -7.03
C ARG A 236 -5.99 -8.80 -6.50
N ALA A 237 -5.20 -8.03 -7.23
CA ALA A 237 -4.91 -6.66 -6.84
C ALA A 237 -6.19 -5.80 -6.79
N LEU A 238 -7.09 -5.96 -7.74
CA LEU A 238 -8.38 -5.27 -7.74
C LEU A 238 -9.27 -5.71 -6.55
N GLN A 239 -9.33 -7.01 -6.27
CA GLN A 239 -10.10 -7.52 -5.13
C GLN A 239 -9.64 -6.90 -3.81
N VAL A 240 -8.34 -6.85 -3.57
CA VAL A 240 -7.78 -6.26 -2.33
C VAL A 240 -7.96 -4.74 -2.28
N LEU A 241 -7.90 -4.08 -3.44
CA LEU A 241 -8.01 -2.62 -3.53
C LEU A 241 -9.45 -2.10 -3.36
N ALA A 242 -10.48 -2.89 -3.73
CA ALA A 242 -11.84 -2.35 -3.83
C ALA A 242 -12.97 -3.30 -3.36
N VAL A 243 -12.73 -4.60 -3.24
CA VAL A 243 -13.80 -5.60 -3.11
C VAL A 243 -13.78 -6.33 -1.77
N LEU A 244 -12.60 -6.68 -1.25
CA LEU A 244 -12.49 -7.38 0.03
C LEU A 244 -12.76 -6.43 1.21
N PRO A 245 -13.12 -6.93 2.40
CA PRO A 245 -13.45 -6.10 3.56
C PRO A 245 -12.40 -5.06 3.93
N THR A 246 -11.12 -5.33 3.65
CA THR A 246 -10.00 -4.40 3.84
C THR A 246 -10.13 -3.11 3.00
N ALA A 247 -10.94 -3.12 1.97
CA ALA A 247 -11.23 -1.97 1.12
C ALA A 247 -12.72 -1.59 1.15
N ALA A 248 -13.62 -2.58 1.07
CA ALA A 248 -15.06 -2.34 0.99
C ALA A 248 -15.61 -1.63 2.24
N LEU A 249 -15.20 -2.06 3.44
CA LEU A 249 -15.61 -1.41 4.69
C LEU A 249 -15.12 0.04 4.76
N PRO A 250 -13.80 0.35 4.64
CA PRO A 250 -13.38 1.75 4.67
C PRO A 250 -13.98 2.60 3.55
N LEU A 251 -14.11 2.10 2.32
CA LEU A 251 -14.74 2.86 1.23
C LEU A 251 -16.21 3.21 1.48
N ALA A 252 -16.95 2.35 2.19
CA ALA A 252 -18.34 2.61 2.52
C ALA A 252 -18.52 3.54 3.72
N THR A 253 -17.59 3.53 4.69
CA THR A 253 -17.78 4.18 5.99
C THR A 253 -16.93 5.41 6.25
N GLY A 254 -15.74 5.45 5.66
CA GLY A 254 -14.76 6.54 5.80
C GLY A 254 -13.92 6.69 4.54
N GLY A 255 -12.82 5.93 4.44
CA GLY A 255 -12.11 5.71 3.19
C GLY A 255 -11.00 6.69 2.83
N ASP A 256 -10.60 7.58 3.71
CA ASP A 256 -9.53 8.57 3.51
C ASP A 256 -8.14 7.94 3.24
N ASP A 257 -7.92 6.70 3.66
CA ASP A 257 -6.72 5.92 3.36
C ASP A 257 -6.69 5.39 1.91
N MET A 258 -7.85 5.21 1.29
CA MET A 258 -7.94 4.51 0.00
C MET A 258 -7.33 5.28 -1.18
N PRO A 259 -7.50 6.61 -1.31
CA PRO A 259 -6.77 7.43 -2.29
C PRO A 259 -5.25 7.31 -2.14
N VAL A 260 -4.76 7.29 -0.89
CA VAL A 260 -3.32 7.14 -0.59
C VAL A 260 -2.81 5.80 -1.10
N ILE A 261 -3.52 4.72 -0.79
CA ILE A 261 -3.21 3.35 -1.20
C ILE A 261 -3.22 3.22 -2.75
N ALA A 262 -4.19 3.83 -3.42
CA ALA A 262 -4.25 3.83 -4.88
C ALA A 262 -3.04 4.54 -5.52
N LEU A 263 -2.62 5.67 -4.97
CA LEU A 263 -1.41 6.40 -5.39
C LEU A 263 -0.13 5.62 -5.08
N MET A 264 -0.05 4.95 -3.92
CA MET A 264 1.07 4.07 -3.59
C MET A 264 1.20 2.92 -4.59
N LEU A 265 0.07 2.30 -4.99
CA LEU A 265 0.06 1.28 -6.05
C LEU A 265 0.54 1.85 -7.38
N LEU A 266 0.06 3.04 -7.77
CA LEU A 266 0.51 3.71 -9.00
C LEU A 266 2.01 3.99 -8.97
N GLY A 267 2.55 4.45 -7.85
CA GLY A 267 3.98 4.67 -7.63
C GLY A 267 4.81 3.39 -7.81
N LEU A 268 4.37 2.28 -7.21
CA LEU A 268 5.03 0.97 -7.35
C LEU A 268 4.98 0.45 -8.80
N VAL A 269 3.83 0.57 -9.47
CA VAL A 269 3.69 0.18 -10.89
C VAL A 269 4.57 1.05 -11.79
N ALA A 270 4.63 2.36 -11.54
CA ALA A 270 5.51 3.26 -12.27
C ALA A 270 6.99 2.92 -12.05
N LEU A 271 7.37 2.58 -10.80
CA LEU A 271 8.72 2.13 -10.46
C LEU A 271 9.08 0.86 -11.22
N GLN A 272 8.22 -0.16 -11.22
CA GLN A 272 8.42 -1.40 -11.97
C GLN A 272 8.52 -1.17 -13.48
N ARG A 273 7.78 -0.22 -14.02
CA ARG A 273 7.81 0.15 -15.44
C ARG A 273 8.97 1.10 -15.81
N ARG A 274 9.89 1.32 -14.90
CA ARG A 274 11.04 2.20 -15.08
C ARG A 274 10.64 3.64 -15.50
N ARG A 275 9.56 4.17 -14.87
CA ARG A 275 9.06 5.53 -15.06
C ARG A 275 9.32 6.37 -13.79
N PRO A 276 10.58 6.83 -13.55
CA PRO A 276 10.96 7.45 -12.28
C PRO A 276 10.20 8.74 -11.99
N VAL A 277 9.95 9.58 -12.98
CA VAL A 277 9.16 10.82 -12.79
C VAL A 277 7.74 10.49 -12.32
N LEU A 278 7.06 9.56 -13.01
CA LEU A 278 5.70 9.16 -12.64
C LEU A 278 5.66 8.49 -11.25
N ALA A 279 6.68 7.69 -10.91
CA ALA A 279 6.78 7.12 -9.57
C ALA A 279 6.94 8.22 -8.51
N GLY A 280 7.80 9.21 -8.77
CA GLY A 280 7.96 10.38 -7.91
C GLY A 280 6.68 11.19 -7.78
N LEU A 281 6.02 11.53 -8.88
CA LEU A 281 4.73 12.26 -8.88
C LEU A 281 3.66 11.51 -8.06
N ALA A 282 3.48 10.21 -8.29
CA ALA A 282 2.48 9.41 -7.59
C ALA A 282 2.78 9.30 -6.09
N LEU A 283 4.04 9.03 -5.71
CA LEU A 283 4.42 8.93 -4.30
C LEU A 283 4.50 10.30 -3.63
N GLY A 284 4.84 11.37 -4.35
CA GLY A 284 4.74 12.74 -3.87
C GLY A 284 3.30 13.15 -3.59
N ALA A 285 2.37 12.79 -4.48
CA ALA A 285 0.94 12.99 -4.27
C ALA A 285 0.43 12.18 -3.05
N ALA A 286 0.75 10.87 -2.96
CA ALA A 286 0.39 10.06 -1.80
C ALA A 286 0.93 10.65 -0.49
N SER A 287 2.20 11.07 -0.50
CA SER A 287 2.89 11.67 0.65
C SER A 287 2.38 13.08 1.00
N SER A 288 1.70 13.76 0.09
CA SER A 288 1.03 15.04 0.38
C SER A 288 -0.38 14.87 0.96
N LEU A 289 -0.95 13.66 0.88
CA LEU A 289 -2.24 13.33 1.49
C LEU A 289 -2.06 12.84 2.94
N LYS A 290 -1.16 11.89 3.17
CA LYS A 290 -1.05 11.22 4.47
C LYS A 290 0.38 10.76 4.76
N PHE A 291 0.78 10.85 6.02
CA PHE A 291 2.13 10.49 6.45
C PHE A 291 2.44 8.99 6.25
N THR A 292 1.42 8.15 6.21
CA THR A 292 1.54 6.69 5.98
C THR A 292 2.18 6.31 4.63
N ALA A 293 2.20 7.22 3.65
CA ALA A 293 2.86 6.97 2.35
C ALA A 293 4.39 7.20 2.38
N TRP A 294 4.91 7.95 3.35
CA TRP A 294 6.33 8.34 3.41
C TRP A 294 7.31 7.16 3.50
N PRO A 295 7.03 6.09 4.29
CA PRO A 295 7.91 4.92 4.30
C PRO A 295 8.11 4.31 2.91
N LEU A 296 7.04 4.19 2.10
CA LEU A 296 7.14 3.68 0.74
C LEU A 296 7.93 4.64 -0.16
N ALA A 297 7.66 5.94 -0.09
CA ALA A 297 8.36 6.94 -0.88
C ALA A 297 9.87 6.96 -0.57
N PHE A 298 10.23 6.85 0.71
CA PHE A 298 11.62 6.77 1.15
C PHE A 298 12.30 5.48 0.67
N LEU A 299 11.68 4.33 0.86
CA LEU A 299 12.26 3.04 0.44
C LEU A 299 12.35 2.89 -1.08
N ALA A 300 11.49 3.57 -1.83
CA ALA A 300 11.56 3.62 -3.29
C ALA A 300 12.84 4.30 -3.83
N LEU A 301 13.53 5.14 -3.03
CA LEU A 301 14.81 5.74 -3.41
C LEU A 301 15.87 4.68 -3.71
N TRP A 302 15.95 3.58 -2.93
CA TRP A 302 16.90 2.49 -3.15
C TRP A 302 16.64 1.78 -4.47
N ALA A 303 15.41 1.37 -4.72
CA ALA A 303 15.06 0.72 -5.98
C ALA A 303 15.20 1.67 -7.18
N ALA A 304 14.91 2.96 -7.02
CA ALA A 304 15.13 3.94 -8.08
C ALA A 304 16.62 4.08 -8.41
N GLN A 305 17.49 4.01 -7.43
CA GLN A 305 18.93 4.05 -7.62
C GLN A 305 19.46 2.84 -8.39
N ASP A 306 19.04 1.62 -8.04
CA ASP A 306 19.48 0.39 -8.68
C ASP A 306 18.86 0.20 -10.07
N LEU A 307 17.56 0.48 -10.23
CA LEU A 307 16.84 0.27 -11.49
C LEU A 307 17.18 1.30 -12.57
N TYR A 308 17.67 2.50 -12.20
CA TYR A 308 17.65 3.63 -13.13
C TYR A 308 18.97 4.38 -13.29
N ARG A 309 20.04 4.06 -12.59
CA ARG A 309 21.26 4.87 -12.51
C ARG A 309 21.02 6.23 -11.83
N ARG A 310 22.10 6.98 -11.51
CA ARG A 310 22.04 8.25 -10.74
C ARG A 310 21.13 9.32 -11.35
N ARG A 311 21.04 9.43 -12.69
CA ARG A 311 20.17 10.41 -13.37
C ARG A 311 18.68 10.16 -13.12
N ALA A 312 18.29 8.92 -12.92
CA ALA A 312 16.91 8.58 -12.71
C ALA A 312 16.47 8.72 -11.25
N LEU A 313 17.40 8.59 -10.29
CA LEU A 313 17.15 8.99 -8.92
C LEU A 313 16.79 10.48 -8.84
N GLY A 314 17.56 11.35 -9.52
CA GLY A 314 17.23 12.78 -9.60
C GLY A 314 15.84 13.05 -10.19
N ARG A 315 15.45 12.31 -11.23
CA ARG A 315 14.10 12.41 -11.84
C ARG A 315 12.99 11.94 -10.89
N TYR A 316 13.23 10.90 -10.10
CA TYR A 316 12.29 10.46 -9.08
C TYR A 316 12.11 11.52 -8.00
N VAL A 317 13.22 12.04 -7.44
CA VAL A 317 13.22 13.08 -6.42
C VAL A 317 12.55 14.35 -6.94
N LEU A 318 12.84 14.76 -8.18
CA LEU A 318 12.20 15.91 -8.81
C LEU A 318 10.69 15.69 -8.93
N GLY A 319 10.24 14.53 -9.43
CA GLY A 319 8.82 14.20 -9.52
C GLY A 319 8.12 14.25 -8.16
N PHE A 320 8.76 13.71 -7.12
CA PHE A 320 8.26 13.79 -5.75
C PHE A 320 8.16 15.24 -5.25
N ALA A 321 9.23 16.01 -5.39
CA ALA A 321 9.34 17.37 -4.88
C ALA A 321 8.39 18.35 -5.58
N VAL A 322 8.14 18.17 -6.88
CA VAL A 322 7.21 19.01 -7.67
C VAL A 322 5.78 18.93 -7.15
N ILE A 323 5.37 17.81 -6.56
CA ILE A 323 4.03 17.68 -5.97
C ILE A 323 4.10 17.94 -4.45
N ALA A 324 4.91 17.20 -3.73
CA ALA A 324 4.93 17.27 -2.26
C ALA A 324 5.42 18.64 -1.75
N GLY A 325 6.39 19.25 -2.42
CA GLY A 325 6.95 20.55 -2.03
C GLY A 325 5.89 21.66 -2.02
N PRO A 326 5.28 22.02 -3.16
CA PRO A 326 4.29 23.09 -3.19
C PRO A 326 3.04 22.83 -2.34
N VAL A 327 2.65 21.57 -2.17
CA VAL A 327 1.46 21.23 -1.37
C VAL A 327 1.76 21.28 0.12
N VAL A 328 2.92 20.80 0.58
CA VAL A 328 3.22 20.66 2.02
C VAL A 328 3.95 21.87 2.59
N ALA A 329 4.95 22.40 1.88
CA ALA A 329 5.86 23.43 2.43
C ALA A 329 5.12 24.72 2.84
N PRO A 330 4.15 25.27 2.10
CA PRO A 330 3.48 26.51 2.49
C PRO A 330 2.80 26.39 3.85
N PHE A 331 2.18 25.27 4.14
CA PHE A 331 1.50 25.03 5.42
C PHE A 331 2.46 24.75 6.55
N ALA A 332 3.50 23.93 6.31
CA ALA A 332 4.52 23.60 7.28
C ALA A 332 5.35 24.83 7.68
N LEU A 333 5.63 25.74 6.73
CA LEU A 333 6.44 26.94 6.99
C LEU A 333 5.63 28.08 7.60
N ARG A 334 4.34 28.20 7.26
CA ARG A 334 3.49 29.31 7.73
C ARG A 334 3.11 29.19 9.21
N ASN A 335 2.89 27.97 9.69
CA ASN A 335 2.65 27.68 11.10
C ASN A 335 3.23 26.30 11.48
N PRO A 336 4.56 26.23 11.73
CA PRO A 336 5.24 24.97 12.02
C PRO A 336 4.74 24.26 13.27
N SER A 337 4.38 25.01 14.31
CA SER A 337 3.89 24.41 15.57
C SER A 337 2.55 23.72 15.37
N ALA A 338 1.57 24.39 14.75
CA ALA A 338 0.27 23.79 14.48
C ALA A 338 0.40 22.61 13.51
N PHE A 339 1.26 22.70 12.50
CA PHE A 339 1.54 21.58 11.59
C PHE A 339 2.07 20.36 12.34
N VAL A 340 3.10 20.54 13.18
CA VAL A 340 3.71 19.45 13.97
C VAL A 340 2.73 18.87 14.98
N ASP A 341 1.92 19.69 15.62
CA ASP A 341 0.93 19.24 16.62
C ASP A 341 -0.15 18.36 15.97
N ASN A 342 -0.67 18.78 14.81
CA ASN A 342 -1.70 18.03 14.10
C ASN A 342 -1.16 16.77 13.40
N VAL A 343 -0.05 16.90 12.65
CA VAL A 343 0.42 15.84 11.73
C VAL A 343 1.36 14.84 12.42
N ILE A 344 2.05 15.24 13.48
CA ILE A 344 3.06 14.39 14.13
C ILE A 344 2.65 14.05 15.56
N ARG A 345 2.43 15.05 16.43
CA ARG A 345 2.19 14.80 17.86
C ARG A 345 0.85 14.10 18.11
N PHE A 346 -0.21 14.54 17.45
CA PHE A 346 -1.53 13.96 17.64
C PHE A 346 -1.60 12.48 17.23
N PRO A 347 -1.13 12.04 16.02
CA PRO A 347 -1.13 10.63 15.66
C PRO A 347 -0.23 9.75 16.54
N LEU A 348 0.81 10.35 17.14
CA LEU A 348 1.69 9.65 18.08
C LEU A 348 1.16 9.64 19.52
N GLY A 349 -0.02 10.25 19.78
CA GLY A 349 -0.58 10.37 21.10
C GLY A 349 0.18 11.33 22.01
N LEU A 350 0.94 12.28 21.45
CA LEU A 350 1.78 13.24 22.16
C LEU A 350 1.16 14.65 22.27
N ALA A 351 -0.06 14.84 21.79
CA ALA A 351 -0.75 16.12 21.76
C ALA A 351 -1.50 16.49 23.04
N GLY A 352 -1.47 15.64 24.08
CA GLY A 352 -2.19 15.87 25.33
C GLY A 352 -3.69 15.60 25.27
N VAL A 353 -4.21 15.13 24.13
CA VAL A 353 -5.60 14.73 23.90
C VAL A 353 -5.64 13.23 23.67
N ALA A 354 -6.62 12.56 24.30
CA ALA A 354 -6.83 11.13 24.10
C ALA A 354 -7.16 10.84 22.62
N SER A 355 -6.35 10.02 21.98
CA SER A 355 -6.60 9.57 20.60
C SER A 355 -7.73 8.53 20.58
N PRO A 356 -8.73 8.65 19.69
CA PRO A 356 -9.74 7.60 19.50
C PRO A 356 -9.15 6.34 18.84
N ALA A 357 -7.89 6.37 18.41
CA ALA A 357 -7.18 5.25 17.84
C ALA A 357 -6.60 4.35 18.93
N ALA A 358 -7.45 3.63 19.64
CA ALA A 358 -7.13 2.83 20.82
C ALA A 358 -7.39 1.33 20.64
N SER A 359 -7.04 0.78 19.46
CA SER A 359 -7.13 -0.68 19.24
C SER A 359 -6.15 -1.44 20.13
N PRO A 360 -6.53 -2.62 20.69
CA PRO A 360 -5.72 -3.39 21.63
C PRO A 360 -4.56 -4.11 20.94
N LEU A 361 -3.70 -3.34 20.25
CA LEU A 361 -2.45 -3.82 19.67
C LEU A 361 -1.31 -3.73 20.69
N PRO A 362 -0.23 -4.49 20.53
CA PRO A 362 0.82 -4.63 21.55
C PRO A 362 1.37 -3.30 22.07
N GLY A 363 1.63 -2.33 21.20
CA GLY A 363 2.14 -1.01 21.60
C GLY A 363 1.14 -0.24 22.47
N HIS A 364 -0.14 -0.25 22.09
CA HIS A 364 -1.20 0.39 22.89
C HIS A 364 -1.38 -0.29 24.25
N LEU A 365 -1.40 -1.63 24.28
CA LEU A 365 -1.54 -2.39 25.55
C LEU A 365 -0.37 -2.12 26.49
N LEU A 366 0.87 -2.08 25.95
CA LEU A 366 2.06 -1.80 26.76
C LEU A 366 1.99 -0.41 27.39
N ILE A 367 1.64 0.62 26.62
CA ILE A 367 1.55 2.00 27.13
C ILE A 367 0.39 2.17 28.09
N SER A 368 -0.73 1.49 27.87
CA SER A 368 -1.86 1.51 28.82
C SER A 368 -1.52 0.84 30.14
N ALA A 369 -0.65 -0.18 30.13
CA ALA A 369 -0.21 -0.88 31.34
C ALA A 369 0.83 -0.09 32.15
N VAL A 370 1.60 0.83 31.52
CA VAL A 370 2.68 1.60 32.17
C VAL A 370 2.50 3.10 31.85
N PRO A 371 1.55 3.78 32.52
CA PRO A 371 1.36 5.21 32.36
C PRO A 371 2.64 5.99 32.68
N GLY A 372 2.95 7.04 31.92
CA GLY A 372 4.18 7.85 32.08
C GLY A 372 5.36 7.41 31.20
N MET A 373 5.37 6.19 30.68
CA MET A 373 6.41 5.70 29.77
C MET A 373 6.16 6.05 28.28
N HIS A 374 5.11 6.80 27.97
CA HIS A 374 4.70 7.06 26.58
C HIS A 374 5.80 7.71 25.75
N LYS A 375 6.34 8.85 26.19
CA LYS A 375 7.40 9.56 25.45
C LYS A 375 8.69 8.72 25.28
N PRO A 376 9.28 8.15 26.35
CA PRO A 376 10.49 7.34 26.20
C PRO A 376 10.23 6.10 25.34
N TYR A 377 9.06 5.47 25.42
CA TYR A 377 8.70 4.34 24.56
C TYR A 377 8.68 4.72 23.08
N VAL A 378 7.99 5.81 22.71
CA VAL A 378 7.92 6.28 21.30
C VAL A 378 9.31 6.56 20.76
N ILE A 379 10.15 7.24 21.55
CA ILE A 379 11.54 7.56 21.15
C ILE A 379 12.35 6.26 20.99
N ALA A 380 12.29 5.34 21.95
CA ALA A 380 13.02 4.09 21.89
C ALA A 380 12.57 3.24 20.68
N ALA A 381 11.27 3.09 20.46
CA ALA A 381 10.73 2.36 19.33
C ALA A 381 11.17 2.97 17.98
N ALA A 382 11.15 4.30 17.88
CA ALA A 382 11.59 5.01 16.67
C ALA A 382 13.09 4.82 16.43
N VAL A 383 13.94 4.94 17.45
CA VAL A 383 15.41 4.76 17.33
C VAL A 383 15.74 3.32 16.97
N ILE A 384 15.18 2.34 17.67
CA ILE A 384 15.41 0.92 17.40
C ILE A 384 14.93 0.59 15.97
N GLY A 385 13.74 1.04 15.59
CA GLY A 385 13.20 0.86 14.24
C GLY A 385 14.09 1.46 13.17
N ALA A 386 14.60 2.69 13.38
CA ALA A 386 15.52 3.35 12.46
C ALA A 386 16.86 2.61 12.32
N VAL A 387 17.43 2.13 13.44
CA VAL A 387 18.68 1.35 13.43
C VAL A 387 18.50 0.02 12.71
N LEU A 388 17.43 -0.71 13.00
CA LEU A 388 17.13 -1.98 12.33
C LEU A 388 16.87 -1.79 10.83
N LEU A 389 16.15 -0.73 10.46
CA LEU A 389 15.91 -0.40 9.05
C LEU A 389 17.22 -0.01 8.35
N ALA A 390 18.07 0.82 8.97
CA ALA A 390 19.36 1.20 8.41
C ALA A 390 20.28 -0.02 8.22
N TRP A 391 20.35 -0.91 9.21
CA TRP A 391 21.05 -2.19 9.10
C TRP A 391 20.50 -3.05 7.97
N ARG A 392 19.16 -3.18 7.87
CA ARG A 392 18.49 -3.94 6.81
C ARG A 392 18.78 -3.38 5.42
N LEU A 393 18.76 -2.04 5.27
CA LEU A 393 19.07 -1.36 4.01
C LEU A 393 20.54 -1.50 3.61
N LYS A 394 21.46 -1.53 4.59
CA LYS A 394 22.87 -1.74 4.35
C LYS A 394 23.18 -3.18 3.91
N THR A 395 22.55 -4.17 4.55
CA THR A 395 22.82 -5.59 4.30
C THR A 395 22.06 -6.15 3.10
N HIS A 396 20.81 -5.75 2.91
CA HIS A 396 19.91 -6.30 1.88
C HIS A 396 19.01 -5.19 1.33
N PRO A 397 19.52 -4.25 0.54
CA PRO A 397 18.72 -3.15 -0.02
C PRO A 397 17.62 -3.69 -0.95
N PRO A 398 16.45 -3.05 -0.98
CA PRO A 398 15.38 -3.40 -1.92
C PRO A 398 15.79 -2.97 -3.34
N ARG A 399 15.79 -3.90 -4.30
CA ARG A 399 16.25 -3.66 -5.68
C ARG A 399 15.11 -3.56 -6.69
N THR A 400 13.97 -4.14 -6.38
CA THR A 400 12.80 -4.15 -7.25
C THR A 400 11.61 -3.44 -6.60
N ALA A 401 10.61 -3.05 -7.39
CA ALA A 401 9.36 -2.50 -6.86
C ALA A 401 8.65 -3.50 -5.91
N ALA A 402 8.79 -4.80 -6.16
CA ALA A 402 8.24 -5.84 -5.30
C ALA A 402 8.95 -5.90 -3.95
N ASP A 403 10.29 -5.75 -3.92
CA ASP A 403 11.06 -5.75 -2.68
C ASP A 403 10.76 -4.49 -1.85
N VAL A 404 10.61 -3.34 -2.51
CA VAL A 404 10.17 -2.09 -1.87
C VAL A 404 8.80 -2.28 -1.22
N SER A 405 7.84 -2.86 -1.97
CA SER A 405 6.49 -3.11 -1.45
C SER A 405 6.51 -4.05 -0.24
N GLU A 406 7.25 -5.16 -0.31
CA GLU A 406 7.35 -6.12 0.79
C GLU A 406 8.03 -5.52 2.02
N LEU A 407 9.18 -4.84 1.83
CA LEU A 407 9.89 -4.21 2.94
C LEU A 407 9.04 -3.12 3.60
N THR A 408 8.35 -2.30 2.80
CA THR A 408 7.41 -1.30 3.33
C THR A 408 6.28 -1.98 4.11
N GLY A 409 5.75 -3.09 3.60
CA GLY A 409 4.72 -3.89 4.30
C GLY A 409 5.18 -4.33 5.69
N TRP A 410 6.40 -4.84 5.81
CA TRP A 410 6.98 -5.23 7.11
C TRP A 410 7.24 -4.03 8.02
N VAL A 411 7.81 -2.94 7.50
CA VAL A 411 8.04 -1.71 8.27
C VAL A 411 6.73 -1.18 8.83
N MET A 412 5.68 -1.09 8.00
CA MET A 412 4.39 -0.61 8.45
C MET A 412 3.70 -1.56 9.43
N LEU A 413 3.77 -2.87 9.20
CA LEU A 413 3.21 -3.85 10.12
C LEU A 413 3.84 -3.73 11.52
N ILE A 414 5.16 -3.68 11.60
CA ILE A 414 5.89 -3.54 12.87
C ILE A 414 5.56 -2.19 13.52
N ALA A 415 5.58 -1.10 12.75
CA ALA A 415 5.25 0.22 13.26
C ALA A 415 3.83 0.29 13.81
N LEU A 416 2.84 -0.30 13.14
CA LEU A 416 1.43 -0.34 13.59
C LEU A 416 1.26 -1.21 14.83
N LEU A 417 1.95 -2.35 14.92
CA LEU A 417 1.90 -3.21 16.09
C LEU A 417 2.53 -2.55 17.33
N LEU A 418 3.56 -1.72 17.13
CA LEU A 418 4.25 -1.01 18.20
C LEU A 418 3.70 0.40 18.46
N ALA A 419 2.83 0.93 17.60
CA ALA A 419 2.29 2.27 17.79
C ALA A 419 1.43 2.36 19.07
N PRO A 420 1.63 3.41 19.90
CA PRO A 420 0.86 3.61 21.12
C PRO A 420 -0.61 4.00 20.86
N ALA A 421 -0.85 4.69 19.74
CA ALA A 421 -2.17 5.08 19.28
C ALA A 421 -2.35 4.57 17.84
N THR A 422 -3.19 3.55 17.66
CA THR A 422 -3.41 2.93 16.35
C THR A 422 -4.76 2.25 16.26
N ARG A 423 -5.20 1.98 15.04
CA ARG A 423 -6.42 1.23 14.73
C ARG A 423 -6.09 -0.03 13.95
N VAL A 424 -6.78 -1.13 14.24
CA VAL A 424 -6.70 -2.38 13.47
C VAL A 424 -6.97 -2.12 11.97
N GLY A 425 -7.83 -1.15 11.64
CA GLY A 425 -8.10 -0.74 10.26
C GLY A 425 -6.85 -0.40 9.45
N TYR A 426 -5.81 0.15 10.07
CA TYR A 426 -4.56 0.48 9.35
C TYR A 426 -3.78 -0.74 8.86
N LEU A 427 -4.11 -1.96 9.31
CA LEU A 427 -3.54 -3.21 8.74
C LEU A 427 -3.86 -3.37 7.26
N LEU A 428 -4.78 -2.59 6.71
CA LEU A 428 -5.03 -2.50 5.28
C LEU A 428 -3.77 -2.11 4.48
N TYR A 429 -2.86 -1.28 5.03
CA TYR A 429 -1.60 -0.90 4.38
C TYR A 429 -0.66 -2.08 4.18
N PRO A 430 -0.20 -2.77 5.24
CA PRO A 430 0.67 -3.93 5.05
C PRO A 430 -0.01 -5.05 4.26
N ALA A 431 -1.33 -5.27 4.42
CA ALA A 431 -2.05 -6.27 3.64
C ALA A 431 -1.99 -5.98 2.13
N ASN A 432 -2.28 -4.75 1.72
CA ASN A 432 -2.15 -4.32 0.32
C ASN A 432 -0.71 -4.46 -0.18
N LEU A 433 0.26 -3.98 0.58
CA LEU A 433 1.67 -4.00 0.20
C LEU A 433 2.21 -5.42 0.00
N PHE A 434 1.85 -6.39 0.84
CA PHE A 434 2.23 -7.79 0.65
C PHE A 434 1.58 -8.40 -0.59
N VAL A 435 0.30 -8.13 -0.83
CA VAL A 435 -0.37 -8.59 -2.06
C VAL A 435 0.27 -7.95 -3.29
N TRP A 436 0.59 -6.66 -3.25
CA TRP A 436 1.26 -6.01 -4.39
C TRP A 436 2.68 -6.52 -4.61
N ALA A 437 3.43 -6.82 -3.57
CA ALA A 437 4.73 -7.48 -3.72
C ALA A 437 4.60 -8.80 -4.50
N TYR A 438 3.60 -9.63 -4.14
CA TYR A 438 3.30 -10.85 -4.87
C TYR A 438 2.89 -10.59 -6.33
N VAL A 439 2.00 -9.61 -6.55
CA VAL A 439 1.50 -9.23 -7.88
C VAL A 439 2.63 -8.71 -8.76
N LEU A 440 3.48 -7.84 -8.23
CA LEU A 440 4.61 -7.23 -8.94
C LEU A 440 5.66 -8.27 -9.34
N ARG A 441 5.98 -9.23 -8.45
CA ARG A 441 6.91 -10.34 -8.78
C ARG A 441 6.39 -11.19 -9.94
N ARG A 442 5.10 -11.47 -10.00
CA ARG A 442 4.48 -12.22 -11.09
C ARG A 442 4.28 -11.42 -12.37
N SER A 443 4.33 -10.11 -12.28
CA SER A 443 4.21 -9.19 -13.42
C SER A 443 5.57 -8.81 -14.02
N ALA A 444 6.68 -9.15 -13.37
CA ALA A 444 8.02 -8.95 -13.90
C ALA A 444 8.26 -9.91 -15.09
N ALA A 445 8.85 -9.39 -16.17
CA ALA A 445 9.28 -10.25 -17.29
C ALA A 445 10.45 -11.13 -16.83
N PRO A 446 10.61 -12.35 -17.38
CA PRO A 446 11.73 -13.22 -17.03
C PRO A 446 13.12 -12.60 -17.21
N VAL A 447 13.26 -11.66 -18.15
CA VAL A 447 14.50 -10.91 -18.40
C VAL A 447 14.89 -9.97 -17.26
N ASP A 448 13.91 -9.49 -16.50
CA ASP A 448 14.17 -8.59 -15.35
C ASP A 448 14.68 -9.37 -14.11
N LEU A 449 14.61 -10.70 -14.14
CA LEU A 449 15.12 -11.62 -13.10
C LEU A 449 16.54 -12.14 -13.41
N ALA A 450 17.10 -11.83 -14.58
CA ALA A 450 18.50 -12.15 -14.87
C ALA A 450 19.39 -11.36 -13.90
N PRO A 451 20.35 -12.02 -13.22
CA PRO A 451 21.31 -11.31 -12.38
C PRO A 451 22.02 -10.27 -13.25
N PRO A 452 22.27 -9.05 -12.73
CA PRO A 452 23.05 -8.07 -13.45
C PRO A 452 24.41 -8.70 -13.77
N ALA A 453 24.84 -8.60 -15.02
CA ALA A 453 26.20 -9.01 -15.41
C ALA A 453 27.20 -8.40 -14.42
N PRO A 454 28.23 -9.15 -13.96
CA PRO A 454 29.18 -8.65 -12.99
C PRO A 454 29.99 -7.50 -13.62
N GLY A 455 29.44 -6.31 -13.49
CA GLY A 455 30.11 -5.04 -13.77
C GLY A 455 30.68 -4.47 -12.47
N PRO A 456 31.71 -3.62 -12.52
CA PRO A 456 32.25 -3.00 -11.32
C PRO A 456 31.12 -2.26 -10.57
N HIS A 457 30.87 -2.71 -9.33
CA HIS A 457 29.82 -2.17 -8.49
C HIS A 457 30.10 -0.69 -8.21
N PRO A 458 29.30 0.29 -8.70
CA PRO A 458 29.41 1.65 -8.23
C PRO A 458 28.91 1.67 -6.78
N VAL A 459 29.77 2.15 -5.88
CA VAL A 459 29.38 2.40 -4.48
C VAL A 459 28.14 3.32 -4.51
N PRO A 460 27.04 2.95 -3.85
CA PRO A 460 25.84 3.77 -3.82
C PRO A 460 26.15 5.18 -3.33
N VAL A 461 25.57 6.21 -3.94
CA VAL A 461 25.74 7.61 -3.50
C VAL A 461 25.45 7.77 -2.02
N LEU A 462 24.47 7.02 -1.52
CA LEU A 462 24.13 6.96 -0.08
C LEU A 462 25.18 6.23 0.78
N GLY A 463 26.00 5.32 0.22
CA GLY A 463 27.10 4.67 0.95
C GLY A 463 28.24 5.63 1.30
N ARG A 464 28.43 6.71 0.55
CA ARG A 464 29.41 7.74 0.87
C ARG A 464 29.03 8.64 2.06
N LEU A 465 27.74 8.76 2.31
CA LEU A 465 27.26 9.49 3.52
C LEU A 465 27.53 8.71 4.82
N PHE A 466 27.84 7.42 4.71
CA PHE A 466 28.11 6.53 5.85
C PHE A 466 29.55 5.96 5.88
N GLY A 467 30.50 6.58 5.20
CA GLY A 467 31.94 6.41 5.42
C GLY A 467 32.58 5.09 4.94
N GLN A 468 32.16 4.51 3.80
CA GLN A 468 32.88 3.39 3.19
C GLN A 468 33.92 3.88 2.18
N GLU A 469 35.21 3.77 2.51
CA GLU A 469 36.32 3.94 1.57
C GLU A 469 36.45 2.75 0.61
N PRO A 470 36.88 2.98 -0.67
CA PRO A 470 37.08 1.91 -1.64
C PRO A 470 38.35 1.13 -1.31
N GLY A 471 38.22 -0.15 -0.95
CA GLY A 471 39.36 -1.06 -0.76
C GLY A 471 40.20 -1.20 -2.03
N SER A 472 41.48 -0.95 -1.91
CA SER A 472 42.51 -1.13 -2.94
C SER A 472 42.75 -2.63 -3.19
N GLY A 473 42.14 -3.18 -4.25
CA GLY A 473 42.43 -4.53 -4.73
C GLY A 473 43.53 -4.52 -5.77
N THR A 474 44.71 -5.04 -5.43
CA THR A 474 45.85 -5.24 -6.28
C THR A 474 45.55 -6.24 -7.39
N SER A 475 45.73 -5.80 -8.65
CA SER A 475 45.60 -6.64 -9.85
C SER A 475 46.85 -7.48 -10.04
N ASN A 476 46.70 -8.79 -10.11
CA ASN A 476 47.76 -9.71 -10.60
C ASN A 476 47.45 -10.10 -12.04
N ARG A 477 48.17 -9.47 -12.98
CA ARG A 477 48.16 -9.86 -14.40
C ARG A 477 49.04 -11.09 -14.59
N ARG A 478 48.48 -12.20 -15.09
CA ARG A 478 49.24 -13.22 -15.81
C ARG A 478 48.82 -13.17 -17.29
N SER A 479 49.81 -12.86 -18.09
CA SER A 479 49.82 -12.97 -19.56
C SER A 479 49.90 -14.44 -19.98
N VAL A 480 49.11 -14.86 -20.98
CA VAL A 480 49.39 -16.01 -21.81
C VAL A 480 49.13 -15.62 -23.27
N ASN A 481 50.18 -15.84 -24.06
CA ASN A 481 50.33 -15.53 -25.49
C ASN A 481 49.46 -16.41 -26.39
N GLY A 482 49.01 -15.81 -27.48
CA GLY A 482 49.19 -16.19 -28.89
C GLY A 482 48.49 -17.42 -29.42
N VAL A 483 47.59 -17.20 -30.38
CA VAL A 483 47.56 -17.90 -31.67
C VAL A 483 46.73 -17.05 -32.64
N THR A 484 47.31 -16.78 -33.81
CA THR A 484 46.74 -16.07 -34.97
C THR A 484 45.91 -17.01 -35.86
N PRO A 485 44.92 -16.52 -36.63
CA PRO A 485 44.17 -17.29 -37.61
C PRO A 485 44.74 -17.17 -39.04
N ALA A 486 44.60 -18.21 -39.83
CA ALA A 486 44.83 -18.23 -41.28
C ALA A 486 43.54 -18.55 -42.05
N ASP A 487 43.30 -17.72 -43.04
CA ASP A 487 42.55 -17.82 -44.29
C ASP A 487 41.81 -19.11 -44.66
N VAL A 488 40.55 -18.97 -45.14
CA VAL A 488 40.10 -19.57 -46.40
C VAL A 488 39.00 -18.71 -47.04
N VAL A 489 39.26 -18.41 -48.31
CA VAL A 489 38.47 -17.69 -49.32
C VAL A 489 37.51 -18.65 -50.05
N GLY A 490 36.47 -18.10 -50.64
CA GLY A 490 35.65 -18.66 -51.72
C GLY A 490 34.17 -18.75 -51.46
N ASP A 491 33.29 -18.36 -52.23
CA ASP A 491 33.08 -17.66 -53.50
C ASP A 491 31.58 -17.87 -53.84
N THR A 492 30.97 -16.83 -54.36
CA THR A 492 29.83 -16.76 -55.30
C THR A 492 28.57 -17.67 -55.14
N THR A 493 27.33 -17.20 -55.11
CA THR A 493 26.51 -16.73 -56.24
C THR A 493 25.03 -16.56 -55.80
N THR A 494 24.45 -15.44 -56.14
CA THR A 494 22.98 -15.23 -56.31
C THR A 494 22.56 -15.88 -57.66
N PRO A 495 21.29 -16.24 -57.95
CA PRO A 495 20.21 -15.27 -58.19
C PRO A 495 18.76 -15.65 -57.87
N ALA A 496 17.96 -14.63 -57.64
CA ALA A 496 16.66 -14.19 -58.20
C ALA A 496 15.49 -15.16 -58.48
N SER A 497 14.30 -14.60 -58.12
CA SER A 497 12.95 -14.73 -58.72
C SER A 497 12.12 -15.97 -58.41
N GLN A 498 11.07 -15.84 -57.67
CA GLN A 498 9.65 -15.59 -58.04
C GLN A 498 8.86 -15.31 -56.78
#